data_1d014de33046727a8f85157f0cc1f4ca
#
_entry.id   1d014de33046727a8f85157f0cc1f4ca
#
_cell.length_a   1.000
_cell.length_b   1.000
_cell.length_c   1.000
_cell.angle_alpha   90.00
_cell.angle_beta   90.00
_cell.angle_gamma   90.00
#
_symmetry.space_group_name_H-M   'P 1'
#
loop_
_entity.id
_entity.type
_entity.pdbx_description
1 polymer ?
#
loop_
_entity_poly.entity_id
_entity_poly.type
_entity_poly.pdbx_seq_one_letter_code
_entity_poly.pdbx_strand_id
1 'polypeptide(L)'
;MNNNIFIIKRLYKDYTAKHLKKIILAIFFSIIVAVSTSGIAYLLDPAIEKIFIEKDRSLKYIIPGLIILAFSAKGISLYIAKVLMINVSQELLAGVQKDMLKSLIASDTKFVEKAHTGKFISNLTMDVSMLVNLISTALLNLFKDSLSLIGLLAVMFFQNWKLSIIAIIMIPLAAYMARSLGKRMNKASGQAMDKSGLFTTRLIEVFKNHKLIKIFQREDFENKRSANDINQLKEKLIKMTVVFNRNTPFMESFTGIMIAALLFYSGILIENGELEVNNFFSFLAAMMLAYQPVRSLAGLNIAINQGLTAAKRVLPIIDLVNEVKDDKNYPNITIKEGNIFFKNVDFRYDKSEKKVLKSANLEIKGGKMTALVGLSGAGKSTILNLIPRFYDPSSGKIIIDNQSIHDFNINSLRKNI
;
A
#
# COMPACT_ATOMS: atom_id res chain seq x y z
N MET A 1 3.17 18.32 -6.80
CA MET A 1 2.22 17.61 -7.69
C MET A 1 2.90 16.81 -8.78
N ASN A 2 3.92 17.31 -9.45
CA ASN A 2 4.61 16.59 -10.56
C ASN A 2 5.18 15.20 -10.17
N ASN A 3 5.66 15.05 -8.94
CA ASN A 3 6.29 13.78 -8.51
C ASN A 3 5.27 12.62 -8.33
N ASN A 4 4.02 12.91 -7.92
CA ASN A 4 3.00 11.87 -7.74
C ASN A 4 2.45 11.35 -9.08
N ILE A 5 2.29 12.22 -10.07
CA ILE A 5 1.86 11.84 -11.44
C ILE A 5 2.93 10.97 -12.10
N PHE A 6 4.20 11.33 -11.92
CA PHE A 6 5.33 10.52 -12.41
C PHE A 6 5.34 9.11 -11.81
N ILE A 7 5.13 8.99 -10.50
CA ILE A 7 5.03 7.70 -9.81
C ILE A 7 3.89 6.85 -10.39
N ILE A 8 2.69 7.42 -10.55
CA ILE A 8 1.53 6.70 -11.09
C ILE A 8 1.80 6.24 -12.54
N LYS A 9 2.34 7.12 -13.39
CA LYS A 9 2.68 6.80 -14.78
C LYS A 9 3.70 5.67 -14.88
N ARG A 10 4.69 5.68 -14.01
CA ARG A 10 5.71 4.63 -13.93
C ARG A 10 5.10 3.29 -13.49
N LEU A 11 4.34 3.27 -12.41
CA LEU A 11 3.67 2.06 -11.93
C LEU A 11 2.73 1.47 -13.00
N TYR A 12 2.04 2.33 -13.72
CA TYR A 12 1.23 1.90 -14.86
C TYR A 12 2.08 1.23 -15.93
N LYS A 13 3.16 1.88 -16.38
CA LYS A 13 4.02 1.38 -17.47
C LYS A 13 4.72 0.07 -17.09
N ASP A 14 5.31 0.01 -15.91
CA ASP A 14 6.19 -1.11 -15.53
C ASP A 14 5.38 -2.36 -15.11
N TYR A 15 4.23 -2.17 -14.48
CA TYR A 15 3.48 -3.27 -13.88
C TYR A 15 2.06 -3.42 -14.45
N THR A 16 1.25 -2.34 -14.50
CA THR A 16 -0.18 -2.41 -14.81
C THR A 16 -0.45 -2.72 -16.28
N ALA A 17 0.35 -2.20 -17.20
CA ALA A 17 0.14 -2.32 -18.64
C ALA A 17 0.11 -3.78 -19.13
N LYS A 18 0.81 -4.69 -18.45
CA LYS A 18 0.84 -6.13 -18.76
C LYS A 18 -0.52 -6.80 -18.52
N HIS A 19 -1.37 -6.23 -17.68
CA HIS A 19 -2.65 -6.79 -17.24
C HIS A 19 -3.88 -6.05 -17.78
N LEU A 20 -3.69 -5.16 -18.76
CA LEU A 20 -4.74 -4.31 -19.33
C LEU A 20 -5.99 -5.07 -19.76
N LYS A 21 -5.84 -6.24 -20.39
CA LYS A 21 -6.99 -7.06 -20.82
C LYS A 21 -7.89 -7.44 -19.65
N LYS A 22 -7.30 -7.89 -18.52
CA LYS A 22 -8.05 -8.26 -17.30
C LYS A 22 -8.70 -7.03 -16.67
N ILE A 23 -8.02 -5.88 -16.67
CA ILE A 23 -8.52 -4.62 -16.12
C ILE A 23 -9.71 -4.11 -16.97
N ILE A 24 -9.59 -4.09 -18.30
CA ILE A 24 -10.67 -3.68 -19.19
C ILE A 24 -11.89 -4.58 -19.00
N LEU A 25 -11.69 -5.89 -18.88
CA LEU A 25 -12.78 -6.83 -18.62
C LEU A 25 -13.44 -6.58 -17.26
N ALA A 26 -12.66 -6.26 -16.22
CA ALA A 26 -13.19 -5.88 -14.91
C ALA A 26 -14.00 -4.57 -14.96
N ILE A 27 -13.56 -3.59 -15.76
CA ILE A 27 -14.30 -2.34 -15.99
C ILE A 27 -15.60 -2.64 -16.72
N PHE A 28 -15.60 -3.50 -17.73
CA PHE A 28 -16.82 -3.91 -18.43
C PHE A 28 -17.85 -4.51 -17.46
N PHE A 29 -17.45 -5.45 -16.61
CA PHE A 29 -18.35 -5.99 -15.58
C PHE A 29 -18.79 -4.92 -14.57
N SER A 30 -17.94 -3.94 -14.29
CA SER A 30 -18.31 -2.81 -13.42
C SER A 30 -19.40 -1.91 -14.06
N ILE A 31 -19.43 -1.78 -15.37
CA ILE A 31 -20.53 -1.11 -16.09
C ILE A 31 -21.83 -1.89 -15.89
N ILE A 32 -21.81 -3.21 -16.04
CA ILE A 32 -23.00 -4.06 -15.79
C ILE A 32 -23.50 -3.91 -14.34
N VAL A 33 -22.58 -3.86 -13.36
CA VAL A 33 -22.92 -3.61 -11.93
C VAL A 33 -23.61 -2.25 -11.79
N ALA A 34 -23.10 -1.20 -12.43
CA ALA A 34 -23.66 0.14 -12.36
C ALA A 34 -25.05 0.21 -12.99
N VAL A 35 -25.21 -0.32 -14.20
CA VAL A 35 -26.49 -0.40 -14.90
C VAL A 35 -27.52 -1.21 -14.10
N SER A 36 -27.14 -2.39 -13.61
CA SER A 36 -28.03 -3.21 -12.77
C SER A 36 -28.43 -2.51 -11.49
N THR A 37 -27.49 -1.78 -10.85
CA THR A 37 -27.78 -1.07 -9.58
C THR A 37 -28.77 0.08 -9.85
N SER A 38 -28.60 0.85 -10.90
CA SER A 38 -29.52 1.93 -11.30
C SER A 38 -30.84 1.37 -11.81
N GLY A 39 -30.81 0.25 -12.53
CA GLY A 39 -32.00 -0.45 -12.98
C GLY A 39 -32.88 -0.98 -11.85
N ILE A 40 -32.28 -1.49 -10.76
CA ILE A 40 -33.01 -1.91 -9.56
C ILE A 40 -33.77 -0.73 -8.95
N ALA A 41 -33.12 0.43 -8.84
CA ALA A 41 -33.79 1.63 -8.32
C ALA A 41 -34.93 2.08 -9.22
N TYR A 42 -34.71 2.10 -10.54
CA TYR A 42 -35.71 2.50 -11.54
C TYR A 42 -36.92 1.56 -11.57
N LEU A 43 -36.68 0.23 -11.49
CA LEU A 43 -37.75 -0.76 -11.55
C LEU A 43 -38.75 -0.69 -10.36
N LEU A 44 -38.39 -0.02 -9.27
CA LEU A 44 -39.34 0.21 -8.17
C LEU A 44 -40.49 1.13 -8.55
N ASP A 45 -40.26 2.08 -9.45
CA ASP A 45 -41.31 2.96 -9.96
C ASP A 45 -42.41 2.16 -10.67
N PRO A 46 -42.17 1.46 -11.81
CA PRO A 46 -43.19 0.65 -12.43
C PRO A 46 -43.67 -0.52 -11.54
N ALA A 47 -42.88 -0.98 -10.57
CA ALA A 47 -43.34 -1.99 -9.65
C ALA A 47 -44.49 -1.48 -8.77
N ILE A 48 -44.37 -0.27 -8.22
CA ILE A 48 -45.40 0.32 -7.38
C ILE A 48 -46.60 0.75 -8.23
N GLU A 49 -46.40 1.45 -9.31
CA GLU A 49 -47.47 1.93 -10.18
C GLU A 49 -48.28 0.78 -10.76
N LYS A 50 -47.64 -0.15 -11.47
CA LYS A 50 -48.33 -1.20 -12.25
C LYS A 50 -48.84 -2.36 -11.42
N ILE A 51 -48.13 -2.75 -10.34
CA ILE A 51 -48.54 -3.91 -9.52
C ILE A 51 -49.53 -3.49 -8.41
N PHE A 52 -49.25 -2.36 -7.71
CA PHE A 52 -50.03 -1.98 -6.52
C PHE A 52 -51.13 -1.00 -6.83
N ILE A 53 -50.94 -0.03 -7.74
CA ILE A 53 -51.94 1.02 -8.08
C ILE A 53 -52.84 0.51 -9.20
N GLU A 54 -52.31 0.19 -10.39
CA GLU A 54 -53.09 -0.24 -11.55
C GLU A 54 -53.54 -1.72 -11.49
N LYS A 55 -52.88 -2.57 -10.67
CA LYS A 55 -53.17 -4.00 -10.48
C LYS A 55 -53.09 -4.82 -11.80
N ASP A 56 -52.15 -4.47 -12.68
CA ASP A 56 -51.92 -5.19 -13.95
C ASP A 56 -51.49 -6.64 -13.68
N ARG A 57 -52.24 -7.60 -14.24
CA ARG A 57 -52.01 -9.02 -14.03
C ARG A 57 -50.77 -9.55 -14.73
N SER A 58 -50.42 -9.00 -15.88
CA SER A 58 -49.24 -9.44 -16.68
C SER A 58 -47.94 -8.94 -16.09
N LEU A 59 -47.87 -7.67 -15.70
CA LEU A 59 -46.68 -7.03 -15.16
C LEU A 59 -46.34 -7.52 -13.76
N LYS A 60 -47.31 -8.06 -13.03
CA LYS A 60 -47.12 -8.69 -11.71
C LYS A 60 -46.09 -9.82 -11.71
N TYR A 61 -45.89 -10.53 -12.82
CA TYR A 61 -44.87 -11.59 -12.93
C TYR A 61 -43.61 -11.11 -13.60
N ILE A 62 -43.71 -10.20 -14.56
CA ILE A 62 -42.58 -9.70 -15.34
C ILE A 62 -41.63 -8.83 -14.49
N ILE A 63 -42.17 -7.87 -13.73
CA ILE A 63 -41.34 -6.93 -12.96
C ILE A 63 -40.53 -7.65 -11.87
N PRO A 64 -41.07 -8.56 -11.04
CA PRO A 64 -40.26 -9.34 -10.11
C PRO A 64 -39.18 -10.17 -10.81
N GLY A 65 -39.49 -10.75 -12.00
CA GLY A 65 -38.51 -11.46 -12.80
C GLY A 65 -37.34 -10.56 -13.23
N LEU A 66 -37.62 -9.33 -13.69
CA LEU A 66 -36.61 -8.35 -14.03
C LEU A 66 -35.76 -7.92 -12.83
N ILE A 67 -36.38 -7.77 -11.66
CA ILE A 67 -35.66 -7.48 -10.41
C ILE A 67 -34.69 -8.60 -10.04
N ILE A 68 -35.15 -9.87 -10.11
CA ILE A 68 -34.30 -11.04 -9.85
C ILE A 68 -33.13 -11.07 -10.85
N LEU A 69 -33.41 -10.83 -12.12
CA LEU A 69 -32.38 -10.77 -13.16
C LEU A 69 -31.35 -9.66 -12.90
N ALA A 70 -31.82 -8.45 -12.52
CA ALA A 70 -30.95 -7.31 -12.23
C ALA A 70 -30.06 -7.59 -11.01
N PHE A 71 -30.60 -8.17 -9.91
CA PHE A 71 -29.81 -8.54 -8.74
C PHE A 71 -28.80 -9.66 -9.06
N SER A 72 -29.21 -10.68 -9.84
CA SER A 72 -28.35 -11.76 -10.26
C SER A 72 -27.22 -11.27 -11.15
N ALA A 73 -27.53 -10.44 -12.16
CA ALA A 73 -26.55 -9.81 -13.06
C ALA A 73 -25.55 -8.95 -12.26
N LYS A 74 -26.04 -8.14 -11.31
CA LYS A 74 -25.21 -7.34 -10.39
C LYS A 74 -24.28 -8.22 -9.58
N GLY A 75 -24.79 -9.28 -8.95
CA GLY A 75 -24.02 -10.17 -8.09
C GLY A 75 -22.92 -10.91 -8.84
N ILE A 76 -23.28 -11.54 -9.96
CA ILE A 76 -22.35 -12.29 -10.82
C ILE A 76 -21.27 -11.36 -11.38
N SER A 77 -21.67 -10.21 -11.94
CA SER A 77 -20.72 -9.25 -12.53
C SER A 77 -19.77 -8.67 -11.48
N LEU A 78 -20.27 -8.37 -10.28
CA LEU A 78 -19.44 -7.90 -9.17
C LEU A 78 -18.42 -8.95 -8.73
N TYR A 79 -18.83 -10.22 -8.66
CA TYR A 79 -17.94 -11.34 -8.34
C TYR A 79 -16.83 -11.47 -9.37
N ILE A 80 -17.19 -11.53 -10.66
CA ILE A 80 -16.22 -11.66 -11.75
C ILE A 80 -15.23 -10.47 -11.74
N ALA A 81 -15.73 -9.24 -11.64
CA ALA A 81 -14.88 -8.04 -11.58
C ALA A 81 -13.89 -8.09 -10.41
N LYS A 82 -14.36 -8.50 -9.21
CA LYS A 82 -13.49 -8.66 -8.04
C LYS A 82 -12.44 -9.75 -8.23
N VAL A 83 -12.81 -10.92 -8.73
CA VAL A 83 -11.87 -12.04 -8.96
C VAL A 83 -10.79 -11.65 -9.98
N LEU A 84 -11.17 -10.99 -11.08
CA LEU A 84 -10.21 -10.48 -12.07
C LEU A 84 -9.22 -9.50 -11.43
N MET A 85 -9.71 -8.57 -10.62
CA MET A 85 -8.83 -7.58 -9.96
C MET A 85 -7.99 -8.18 -8.83
N ILE A 86 -8.48 -9.22 -8.11
CA ILE A 86 -7.66 -9.97 -7.15
C ILE A 86 -6.49 -10.64 -7.87
N ASN A 87 -6.73 -11.31 -9.00
CA ASN A 87 -5.67 -11.93 -9.78
C ASN A 87 -4.63 -10.90 -10.25
N VAL A 88 -5.07 -9.77 -10.80
CA VAL A 88 -4.18 -8.66 -11.18
C VAL A 88 -3.40 -8.17 -9.97
N SER A 89 -4.07 -7.97 -8.83
CA SER A 89 -3.45 -7.51 -7.59
C SER A 89 -2.31 -8.45 -7.13
N GLN A 90 -2.55 -9.76 -7.13
CA GLN A 90 -1.55 -10.74 -6.70
C GLN A 90 -0.38 -10.86 -7.68
N GLU A 91 -0.63 -10.78 -8.98
CA GLU A 91 0.43 -10.77 -10.00
C GLU A 91 1.31 -9.50 -9.88
N LEU A 92 0.70 -8.33 -9.63
CA LEU A 92 1.41 -7.07 -9.37
C LEU A 92 2.23 -7.15 -8.08
N LEU A 93 1.64 -7.69 -7.00
CA LEU A 93 2.31 -7.89 -5.71
C LEU A 93 3.57 -8.72 -5.89
N ALA A 94 3.43 -9.88 -6.51
CA ALA A 94 4.56 -10.78 -6.78
C ALA A 94 5.62 -10.14 -7.68
N GLY A 95 5.21 -9.37 -8.70
CA GLY A 95 6.13 -8.65 -9.60
C GLY A 95 6.98 -7.63 -8.85
N VAL A 96 6.34 -6.74 -8.09
CA VAL A 96 7.03 -5.70 -7.31
C VAL A 96 7.94 -6.31 -6.24
N GLN A 97 7.47 -7.37 -5.55
CA GLN A 97 8.29 -8.06 -4.54
C GLN A 97 9.53 -8.72 -5.16
N LYS A 98 9.38 -9.36 -6.33
CA LYS A 98 10.51 -9.97 -7.05
C LYS A 98 11.54 -8.93 -7.47
N ASP A 99 11.10 -7.80 -8.05
CA ASP A 99 12.01 -6.73 -8.49
C ASP A 99 12.73 -6.09 -7.29
N MET A 100 12.00 -5.84 -6.21
CA MET A 100 12.57 -5.29 -4.99
C MET A 100 13.58 -6.25 -4.34
N LEU A 101 13.24 -7.55 -4.24
CA LEU A 101 14.13 -8.56 -3.67
C LEU A 101 15.38 -8.74 -4.53
N LYS A 102 15.21 -8.76 -5.86
CA LYS A 102 16.32 -8.82 -6.82
C LYS A 102 17.28 -7.65 -6.63
N SER A 103 16.75 -6.44 -6.48
CA SER A 103 17.56 -5.23 -6.24
C SER A 103 18.27 -5.29 -4.88
N LEU A 104 17.60 -5.74 -3.81
CA LEU A 104 18.20 -5.87 -2.49
C LEU A 104 19.32 -6.92 -2.45
N ILE A 105 19.13 -8.07 -3.09
CA ILE A 105 20.17 -9.13 -3.17
C ILE A 105 21.39 -8.64 -3.97
N ALA A 106 21.15 -7.87 -5.03
CA ALA A 106 22.22 -7.31 -5.86
C ALA A 106 22.85 -6.03 -5.29
N SER A 107 22.33 -5.51 -4.19
CA SER A 107 22.79 -4.25 -3.59
C SER A 107 24.12 -4.42 -2.84
N ASP A 108 24.82 -3.29 -2.69
CA ASP A 108 26.02 -3.23 -1.87
C ASP A 108 25.74 -3.58 -0.41
N THR A 109 26.67 -4.29 0.23
CA THR A 109 26.62 -4.65 1.66
C THR A 109 26.40 -3.42 2.55
N LYS A 110 27.01 -2.28 2.22
CA LYS A 110 26.83 -0.98 2.88
C LYS A 110 25.37 -0.56 2.99
N PHE A 111 24.58 -0.76 1.94
CA PHE A 111 23.15 -0.38 1.93
C PHE A 111 22.34 -1.25 2.88
N VAL A 112 22.61 -2.56 2.89
CA VAL A 112 21.90 -3.53 3.74
C VAL A 112 22.28 -3.37 5.22
N GLU A 113 23.57 -3.17 5.53
CA GLU A 113 24.06 -2.99 6.88
C GLU A 113 23.61 -1.66 7.51
N LYS A 114 23.46 -0.59 6.71
CA LYS A 114 23.04 0.73 7.19
C LYS A 114 21.58 0.78 7.63
N ALA A 115 20.73 -0.10 7.13
CA ALA A 115 19.30 -0.13 7.44
C ALA A 115 18.95 -1.33 8.33
N HIS A 116 18.01 -1.15 9.25
CA HIS A 116 17.49 -2.26 10.04
C HIS A 116 16.76 -3.26 9.12
N THR A 117 17.09 -4.55 9.24
CA THR A 117 16.46 -5.65 8.48
C THR A 117 14.93 -5.62 8.54
N GLY A 118 14.36 -5.27 9.71
CA GLY A 118 12.92 -5.12 9.89
C GLY A 118 12.27 -4.07 8.96
N LYS A 119 13.02 -3.04 8.57
CA LYS A 119 12.54 -2.03 7.61
C LYS A 119 12.37 -2.63 6.21
N PHE A 120 13.33 -3.42 5.75
CA PHE A 120 13.22 -4.08 4.44
C PHE A 120 12.08 -5.10 4.41
N ILE A 121 11.89 -5.87 5.49
CA ILE A 121 10.78 -6.81 5.61
C ILE A 121 9.44 -6.05 5.56
N SER A 122 9.30 -4.96 6.32
CA SER A 122 8.10 -4.11 6.29
C SER A 122 7.83 -3.53 4.92
N ASN A 123 8.86 -3.04 4.23
CA ASN A 123 8.71 -2.51 2.87
C ASN A 123 8.27 -3.59 1.88
N LEU A 124 8.86 -4.80 1.94
CA LEU A 124 8.51 -5.94 1.07
C LEU A 124 7.09 -6.47 1.30
N THR A 125 6.59 -6.41 2.52
CA THR A 125 5.28 -6.97 2.88
C THR A 125 4.18 -5.91 2.88
N MET A 126 4.30 -4.90 3.76
CA MET A 126 3.24 -3.93 3.98
C MET A 126 3.22 -2.82 2.93
N ASP A 127 4.37 -2.21 2.63
CA ASP A 127 4.39 -1.09 1.68
C ASP A 127 4.07 -1.56 0.25
N VAL A 128 4.58 -2.72 -0.18
CA VAL A 128 4.21 -3.28 -1.49
C VAL A 128 2.72 -3.59 -1.55
N SER A 129 2.12 -4.13 -0.48
CA SER A 129 0.68 -4.38 -0.41
C SER A 129 -0.14 -3.09 -0.51
N MET A 130 0.26 -2.02 0.19
CA MET A 130 -0.41 -0.70 0.09
C MET A 130 -0.30 -0.10 -1.32
N LEU A 131 0.86 -0.24 -1.97
CA LEU A 131 1.09 0.22 -3.33
C LEU A 131 0.19 -0.53 -4.33
N VAL A 132 0.11 -1.86 -4.20
CA VAL A 132 -0.72 -2.69 -5.08
C VAL A 132 -2.20 -2.42 -4.87
N ASN A 133 -2.65 -2.18 -3.63
CA ASN A 133 -4.03 -1.80 -3.33
C ASN A 133 -4.44 -0.49 -4.04
N LEU A 134 -3.52 0.49 -4.16
CA LEU A 134 -3.75 1.70 -4.96
C LEU A 134 -4.04 1.38 -6.42
N ILE A 135 -3.26 0.48 -7.03
CA ILE A 135 -3.35 0.18 -8.46
C ILE A 135 -4.56 -0.70 -8.79
N SER A 136 -4.97 -1.58 -7.87
CA SER A 136 -6.01 -2.58 -8.12
C SER A 136 -7.36 -2.19 -7.52
N THR A 137 -7.49 -2.24 -6.21
CA THR A 137 -8.76 -2.04 -5.51
C THR A 137 -9.26 -0.60 -5.62
N ALA A 138 -8.35 0.39 -5.50
CA ALA A 138 -8.75 1.78 -5.61
C ALA A 138 -9.19 2.12 -7.03
N LEU A 139 -8.52 1.56 -8.06
CA LEU A 139 -8.89 1.76 -9.45
C LEU A 139 -10.26 1.15 -9.77
N LEU A 140 -10.50 -0.11 -9.36
CA LEU A 140 -11.79 -0.78 -9.55
C LEU A 140 -12.92 0.01 -8.90
N ASN A 141 -12.74 0.42 -7.64
CA ASN A 141 -13.76 1.18 -6.91
C ASN A 141 -13.99 2.55 -7.53
N LEU A 142 -12.95 3.22 -8.03
CA LEU A 142 -13.09 4.49 -8.74
C LEU A 142 -14.06 4.35 -9.94
N PHE A 143 -13.82 3.38 -10.81
CA PHE A 143 -14.68 3.17 -11.99
C PHE A 143 -16.07 2.68 -11.60
N LYS A 144 -16.17 1.60 -10.84
CA LYS A 144 -17.44 0.99 -10.44
C LYS A 144 -18.34 1.97 -9.69
N ASP A 145 -17.78 2.64 -8.66
CA ASP A 145 -18.58 3.50 -7.78
C ASP A 145 -18.93 4.84 -8.45
N SER A 146 -18.03 5.38 -9.32
CA SER A 146 -18.36 6.56 -10.12
C SER A 146 -19.47 6.28 -11.12
N LEU A 147 -19.40 5.16 -11.86
CA LEU A 147 -20.44 4.79 -12.82
C LEU A 147 -21.77 4.49 -12.11
N SER A 148 -21.74 3.78 -10.99
CA SER A 148 -22.94 3.52 -10.19
C SER A 148 -23.56 4.82 -9.67
N LEU A 149 -22.74 5.77 -9.20
CA LEU A 149 -23.22 7.05 -8.70
C LEU A 149 -23.86 7.89 -9.85
N ILE A 150 -23.21 7.96 -11.01
CA ILE A 150 -23.76 8.66 -12.18
C ILE A 150 -25.11 8.07 -12.59
N GLY A 151 -25.20 6.73 -12.68
CA GLY A 151 -26.45 6.07 -13.05
C GLY A 151 -27.57 6.27 -12.01
N LEU A 152 -27.26 6.21 -10.72
CA LEU A 152 -28.24 6.47 -9.65
C LEU A 152 -28.67 7.94 -9.62
N LEU A 153 -27.76 8.89 -9.81
CA LEU A 153 -28.12 10.31 -9.96
C LEU A 153 -29.02 10.53 -11.17
N ALA A 154 -28.74 9.88 -12.32
CA ALA A 154 -29.61 9.96 -13.48
C ALA A 154 -31.04 9.47 -13.16
N VAL A 155 -31.18 8.33 -12.45
CA VAL A 155 -32.49 7.85 -12.00
C VAL A 155 -33.15 8.86 -11.07
N MET A 156 -32.42 9.42 -10.09
CA MET A 156 -32.96 10.41 -9.16
C MET A 156 -33.48 11.65 -9.90
N PHE A 157 -32.71 12.20 -10.87
CA PHE A 157 -33.14 13.34 -11.67
C PHE A 157 -34.34 13.04 -12.55
N PHE A 158 -34.40 11.83 -13.10
CA PHE A 158 -35.51 11.36 -13.90
C PHE A 158 -36.83 11.31 -13.09
N GLN A 159 -36.73 10.80 -11.83
CA GLN A 159 -37.90 10.71 -10.98
C GLN A 159 -38.38 12.06 -10.46
N ASN A 160 -37.50 12.90 -9.94
CA ASN A 160 -37.83 14.27 -9.57
C ASN A 160 -36.59 15.14 -9.44
N TRP A 161 -36.45 16.16 -10.28
CA TRP A 161 -35.30 17.05 -10.28
C TRP A 161 -35.22 17.95 -9.04
N LYS A 162 -36.36 18.34 -8.42
CA LYS A 162 -36.38 19.20 -7.23
C LYS A 162 -35.81 18.46 -6.02
N LEU A 163 -36.25 17.21 -5.79
CA LEU A 163 -35.72 16.33 -4.75
C LEU A 163 -34.22 16.03 -4.97
N SER A 164 -33.81 15.86 -6.25
CA SER A 164 -32.41 15.58 -6.60
C SER A 164 -31.48 16.72 -6.27
N ILE A 165 -31.89 17.97 -6.48
CA ILE A 165 -31.08 19.14 -6.08
C ILE A 165 -30.88 19.17 -4.56
N ILE A 166 -31.92 18.91 -3.79
CA ILE A 166 -31.82 18.86 -2.31
C ILE A 166 -30.83 17.76 -1.90
N ALA A 167 -30.94 16.56 -2.48
CA ALA A 167 -30.04 15.46 -2.19
C ALA A 167 -28.58 15.80 -2.57
N ILE A 168 -28.34 16.46 -3.71
CA ILE A 168 -26.99 16.88 -4.15
C ILE A 168 -26.39 17.92 -3.21
N ILE A 169 -27.18 18.88 -2.72
CA ILE A 169 -26.69 19.88 -1.76
C ILE A 169 -26.23 19.20 -0.43
N MET A 170 -26.85 18.10 -0.07
CA MET A 170 -26.45 17.32 1.13
C MET A 170 -25.13 16.53 0.94
N ILE A 171 -24.75 16.15 -0.28
CA ILE A 171 -23.51 15.41 -0.57
C ILE A 171 -22.24 16.17 -0.12
N PRO A 172 -22.03 17.47 -0.46
CA PRO A 172 -20.89 18.23 0.03
C PRO A 172 -20.83 18.34 1.56
N LEU A 173 -21.97 18.46 2.22
CA LEU A 173 -22.04 18.51 3.68
C LEU A 173 -21.62 17.20 4.30
N ALA A 174 -22.08 16.07 3.80
CA ALA A 174 -21.63 14.73 4.19
C ALA A 174 -20.13 14.53 3.92
N ALA A 175 -19.64 14.97 2.77
CA ALA A 175 -18.23 14.90 2.39
C ALA A 175 -17.34 15.76 3.32
N TYR A 176 -17.78 16.93 3.70
CA TYR A 176 -17.07 17.78 4.66
C TYR A 176 -16.95 17.13 6.04
N MET A 177 -18.03 16.53 6.54
CA MET A 177 -18.03 15.77 7.80
C MET A 177 -17.09 14.56 7.73
N ALA A 178 -17.18 13.76 6.66
CA ALA A 178 -16.32 12.61 6.41
C ALA A 178 -14.82 13.01 6.34
N ARG A 179 -14.51 14.14 5.72
CA ARG A 179 -13.13 14.67 5.65
C ARG A 179 -12.57 15.07 7.01
N SER A 180 -13.38 15.69 7.85
CA SER A 180 -12.98 16.06 9.22
C SER A 180 -12.69 14.84 10.07
N LEU A 181 -13.56 13.83 10.03
CA LEU A 181 -13.36 12.54 10.71
C LEU A 181 -12.16 11.78 10.16
N GLY A 182 -11.96 11.78 8.83
CA GLY A 182 -10.82 11.17 8.16
C GLY A 182 -9.47 11.72 8.64
N LYS A 183 -9.35 13.03 8.86
CA LYS A 183 -8.12 13.64 9.42
C LYS A 183 -7.81 13.13 10.83
N ARG A 184 -8.83 13.00 11.70
CA ARG A 184 -8.68 12.46 13.06
C ARG A 184 -8.31 10.98 13.04
N MET A 185 -8.89 10.22 12.13
CA MET A 185 -8.59 8.81 11.92
C MET A 185 -7.13 8.61 11.47
N ASN A 186 -6.65 9.39 10.49
CA ASN A 186 -5.27 9.29 10.02
C ASN A 186 -4.26 9.58 11.14
N LYS A 187 -4.54 10.58 12.00
CA LYS A 187 -3.70 10.88 13.17
C LYS A 187 -3.70 9.73 14.18
N ALA A 188 -4.87 9.17 14.50
CA ALA A 188 -4.99 8.06 15.45
C ALA A 188 -4.34 6.77 14.91
N SER A 189 -4.53 6.48 13.61
CA SER A 189 -3.92 5.34 12.93
C SER A 189 -2.39 5.47 12.90
N GLY A 190 -1.86 6.65 12.57
CA GLY A 190 -0.41 6.91 12.62
C GLY A 190 0.18 6.61 13.99
N GLN A 191 -0.43 7.15 15.07
CA GLN A 191 0.03 6.90 16.44
C GLN A 191 -0.04 5.42 16.85
N ALA A 192 -1.04 4.67 16.40
CA ALA A 192 -1.16 3.24 16.65
C ALA A 192 -0.08 2.45 15.91
N MET A 193 0.19 2.80 14.64
CA MET A 193 1.25 2.17 13.83
C MET A 193 2.64 2.44 14.39
N ASP A 194 2.93 3.67 14.85
CA ASP A 194 4.21 4.01 15.48
C ASP A 194 4.43 3.16 16.74
N LYS A 195 3.40 3.04 17.60
CA LYS A 195 3.48 2.20 18.80
C LYS A 195 3.59 0.71 18.47
N SER A 196 2.92 0.24 17.44
CA SER A 196 3.07 -1.15 16.94
C SER A 196 4.49 -1.42 16.47
N GLY A 197 5.11 -0.48 15.76
CA GLY A 197 6.51 -0.58 15.33
C GLY A 197 7.48 -0.64 16.51
N LEU A 198 7.30 0.21 17.52
CA LEU A 198 8.11 0.20 18.73
C LEU A 198 7.96 -1.13 19.50
N PHE A 199 6.74 -1.63 19.63
CA PHE A 199 6.48 -2.92 20.27
C PHE A 199 7.14 -4.09 19.51
N THR A 200 7.05 -4.10 18.18
CA THR A 200 7.74 -5.10 17.35
C THR A 200 9.25 -5.07 17.56
N THR A 201 9.84 -3.87 17.61
CA THR A 201 11.28 -3.72 17.91
C THR A 201 11.62 -4.29 19.29
N ARG A 202 10.76 -4.03 20.28
CA ARG A 202 10.93 -4.61 21.65
C ARG A 202 10.89 -6.14 21.63
N LEU A 203 9.96 -6.74 20.93
CA LEU A 203 9.89 -8.20 20.81
C LEU A 203 11.16 -8.78 20.20
N ILE A 204 11.69 -8.15 19.16
CA ILE A 204 12.96 -8.58 18.54
C ILE A 204 14.11 -8.49 19.54
N GLU A 205 14.20 -7.41 20.33
CA GLU A 205 15.22 -7.26 21.37
C GLU A 205 15.12 -8.36 22.44
N VAL A 206 13.92 -8.64 22.96
CA VAL A 206 13.67 -9.66 23.98
C VAL A 206 14.08 -11.04 23.47
N PHE A 207 13.64 -11.42 22.26
CA PHE A 207 13.97 -12.73 21.70
C PHE A 207 15.46 -12.84 21.35
N LYS A 208 16.08 -11.80 20.80
CA LYS A 208 17.50 -11.79 20.47
C LYS A 208 18.37 -11.92 21.70
N ASN A 209 17.98 -11.29 22.82
CA ASN A 209 18.72 -11.24 24.06
C ASN A 209 18.20 -12.25 25.13
N HIS A 210 17.37 -13.23 24.70
CA HIS A 210 16.73 -14.17 25.64
C HIS A 210 17.72 -14.86 26.58
N LYS A 211 18.91 -15.28 26.10
CA LYS A 211 19.98 -15.89 26.94
C LYS A 211 20.47 -14.91 28.00
N LEU A 212 20.65 -13.63 27.69
CA LEU A 212 21.06 -12.61 28.65
C LEU A 212 19.98 -12.38 29.72
N ILE A 213 18.71 -12.34 29.34
CA ILE A 213 17.59 -12.20 30.27
C ILE A 213 17.63 -13.35 31.29
N LYS A 214 17.88 -14.59 30.81
CA LYS A 214 18.00 -15.79 31.68
C LYS A 214 19.20 -15.74 32.60
N ILE A 215 20.39 -15.42 32.09
CA ILE A 215 21.62 -15.34 32.87
C ILE A 215 21.52 -14.27 33.97
N PHE A 216 20.92 -13.11 33.66
CA PHE A 216 20.77 -12.02 34.63
C PHE A 216 19.49 -12.12 35.47
N GLN A 217 18.66 -13.17 35.30
CA GLN A 217 17.39 -13.39 36.02
C GLN A 217 16.47 -12.15 35.96
N ARG A 218 16.32 -11.55 34.75
CA ARG A 218 15.56 -10.32 34.51
C ARG A 218 14.20 -10.53 33.86
N GLU A 219 13.64 -11.73 33.98
CA GLU A 219 12.32 -12.06 33.38
C GLU A 219 11.22 -11.14 33.89
N ASP A 220 11.13 -10.89 35.19
CA ASP A 220 10.11 -10.03 35.78
C ASP A 220 10.24 -8.58 35.32
N PHE A 221 11.48 -8.11 35.20
CA PHE A 221 11.74 -6.76 34.67
C PHE A 221 11.26 -6.62 33.24
N GLU A 222 11.62 -7.57 32.35
CA GLU A 222 11.21 -7.54 30.94
C GLU A 222 9.71 -7.81 30.79
N ASN A 223 9.08 -8.62 31.62
CA ASN A 223 7.63 -8.82 31.65
C ASN A 223 6.89 -7.52 32.01
N LYS A 224 7.30 -6.81 33.06
CA LYS A 224 6.69 -5.51 33.44
C LYS A 224 6.86 -4.48 32.34
N ARG A 225 8.04 -4.41 31.72
CA ARG A 225 8.35 -3.49 30.64
C ARG A 225 7.50 -3.80 29.39
N SER A 226 7.44 -5.07 28.99
CA SER A 226 6.63 -5.51 27.86
C SER A 226 5.13 -5.30 28.10
N ALA A 227 4.64 -5.55 29.32
CA ALA A 227 3.26 -5.30 29.72
C ALA A 227 2.89 -3.81 29.57
N ASN A 228 3.80 -2.90 29.94
CA ASN A 228 3.60 -1.45 29.74
C ASN A 228 3.51 -1.10 28.25
N ASP A 229 4.40 -1.63 27.40
CA ASP A 229 4.37 -1.41 25.95
C ASP A 229 3.08 -1.96 25.32
N ILE A 230 2.62 -3.14 25.75
CA ILE A 230 1.33 -3.74 25.34
C ILE A 230 0.15 -2.85 25.74
N ASN A 231 0.14 -2.32 26.99
CA ASN A 231 -0.93 -1.44 27.44
C ASN A 231 -0.97 -0.12 26.64
N GLN A 232 0.20 0.48 26.36
CA GLN A 232 0.27 1.67 25.52
C GLN A 232 -0.22 1.41 24.09
N LEU A 233 0.14 0.26 23.50
CA LEU A 233 -0.35 -0.15 22.19
C LEU A 233 -1.87 -0.36 22.21
N LYS A 234 -2.38 -1.09 23.22
CA LYS A 234 -3.83 -1.29 23.44
C LYS A 234 -4.58 0.03 23.48
N GLU A 235 -4.13 1.02 24.26
CA GLU A 235 -4.77 2.33 24.34
C GLU A 235 -4.81 3.06 22.98
N LYS A 236 -3.72 2.99 22.21
CA LYS A 236 -3.70 3.60 20.87
C LYS A 236 -4.60 2.88 19.88
N LEU A 237 -4.66 1.54 19.93
CA LEU A 237 -5.55 0.74 19.10
C LEU A 237 -7.01 0.99 19.46
N ILE A 238 -7.36 1.05 20.76
CA ILE A 238 -8.72 1.42 21.22
C ILE A 238 -9.09 2.81 20.68
N LYS A 239 -8.22 3.82 20.86
CA LYS A 239 -8.46 5.16 20.37
C LYS A 239 -8.67 5.20 18.85
N MET A 240 -7.85 4.48 18.10
CA MET A 240 -7.98 4.35 16.64
C MET A 240 -9.34 3.75 16.28
N THR A 241 -9.72 2.62 16.91
CA THR A 241 -10.97 1.90 16.64
C THR A 241 -12.20 2.72 17.03
N VAL A 242 -12.16 3.42 18.17
CA VAL A 242 -13.24 4.33 18.61
C VAL A 242 -13.43 5.47 17.60
N VAL A 243 -12.33 6.10 17.14
CA VAL A 243 -12.44 7.16 16.13
C VAL A 243 -12.98 6.63 14.80
N PHE A 244 -12.57 5.42 14.40
CA PHE A 244 -13.09 4.74 13.21
C PHE A 244 -14.59 4.47 13.32
N ASN A 245 -15.04 3.87 14.41
CA ASN A 245 -16.44 3.50 14.60
C ASN A 245 -17.36 4.71 14.81
N ARG A 246 -16.84 5.85 15.28
CA ARG A 246 -17.63 7.08 15.43
C ARG A 246 -18.19 7.61 14.10
N ASN A 247 -17.56 7.25 12.97
CA ASN A 247 -18.02 7.68 11.65
C ASN A 247 -19.42 7.11 11.33
N THR A 248 -19.68 5.86 11.67
CA THR A 248 -20.96 5.18 11.34
C THR A 248 -22.18 5.84 11.97
N PRO A 249 -22.24 6.07 13.31
CA PRO A 249 -23.39 6.73 13.94
C PRO A 249 -23.65 8.15 13.40
N PHE A 250 -22.59 8.91 13.14
CA PHE A 250 -22.74 10.25 12.57
C PHE A 250 -23.36 10.21 11.18
N MET A 251 -22.89 9.29 10.33
CA MET A 251 -23.42 9.16 8.98
C MET A 251 -24.86 8.61 8.99
N GLU A 252 -25.18 7.68 9.89
CA GLU A 252 -26.56 7.17 10.07
C GLU A 252 -27.51 8.27 10.51
N SER A 253 -27.14 9.06 11.54
CA SER A 253 -27.96 10.18 12.01
C SER A 253 -28.17 11.22 10.90
N PHE A 254 -27.10 11.54 10.15
CA PHE A 254 -27.19 12.47 9.02
C PHE A 254 -28.11 11.94 7.91
N THR A 255 -28.01 10.64 7.60
CA THR A 255 -28.88 9.98 6.62
C THR A 255 -30.33 10.01 7.10
N GLY A 256 -30.60 9.76 8.38
CA GLY A 256 -31.94 9.86 8.97
C GLY A 256 -32.56 11.26 8.85
N ILE A 257 -31.76 12.30 9.16
CA ILE A 257 -32.19 13.71 8.98
C ILE A 257 -32.51 14.00 7.51
N MET A 258 -31.67 13.52 6.59
CA MET A 258 -31.87 13.72 5.15
C MET A 258 -33.15 13.03 4.65
N ILE A 259 -33.38 11.76 5.08
CA ILE A 259 -34.60 11.02 4.74
C ILE A 259 -35.85 11.78 5.27
N ALA A 260 -35.80 12.24 6.52
CA ALA A 260 -36.93 12.97 7.14
C ALA A 260 -37.24 14.28 6.40
N ALA A 261 -36.18 15.04 6.02
CA ALA A 261 -36.35 16.27 5.25
C ALA A 261 -36.94 16.02 3.84
N LEU A 262 -36.49 14.95 3.18
CA LEU A 262 -37.00 14.55 1.86
C LEU A 262 -38.46 14.04 1.96
N LEU A 263 -38.80 13.27 3.00
CA LEU A 263 -40.19 12.85 3.25
C LEU A 263 -41.09 14.04 3.44
N PHE A 264 -40.68 15.01 4.27
CA PHE A 264 -41.47 16.22 4.51
C PHE A 264 -41.69 17.01 3.21
N TYR A 265 -40.63 17.24 2.45
CA TYR A 265 -40.75 18.00 1.21
C TYR A 265 -41.51 17.23 0.12
N SER A 266 -41.33 15.91 0.04
CA SER A 266 -42.06 15.06 -0.91
C SER A 266 -43.58 15.08 -0.61
N GLY A 267 -43.97 15.13 0.66
CA GLY A 267 -45.38 15.29 1.06
C GLY A 267 -45.99 16.54 0.43
N ILE A 268 -45.32 17.69 0.52
CA ILE A 268 -45.77 18.95 -0.11
C ILE A 268 -45.85 18.83 -1.63
N LEU A 269 -44.87 18.16 -2.27
CA LEU A 269 -44.92 17.99 -3.73
C LEU A 269 -46.06 17.06 -4.18
N ILE A 270 -46.36 16.02 -3.37
CA ILE A 270 -47.48 15.10 -3.68
C ILE A 270 -48.81 15.83 -3.51
N GLU A 271 -48.99 16.60 -2.43
CA GLU A 271 -50.18 17.43 -2.23
C GLU A 271 -50.44 18.41 -3.36
N ASN A 272 -49.38 18.98 -3.95
CA ASN A 272 -49.43 19.89 -5.09
C ASN A 272 -49.60 19.17 -6.45
N GLY A 273 -49.63 17.84 -6.49
CA GLY A 273 -49.70 17.06 -7.74
C GLY A 273 -48.43 17.08 -8.59
N GLU A 274 -47.29 17.50 -8.02
CA GLU A 274 -45.99 17.60 -8.73
C GLU A 274 -45.13 16.34 -8.59
N LEU A 275 -45.52 15.39 -7.79
CA LEU A 275 -44.80 14.14 -7.53
C LEU A 275 -45.81 13.00 -7.27
N GLU A 276 -45.58 11.87 -7.93
CA GLU A 276 -46.33 10.65 -7.67
C GLU A 276 -45.63 9.79 -6.59
N VAL A 277 -46.41 8.98 -5.89
CA VAL A 277 -45.92 8.16 -4.76
C VAL A 277 -44.89 7.12 -5.25
N ASN A 278 -45.13 6.50 -6.41
CA ASN A 278 -44.21 5.53 -7.04
C ASN A 278 -42.84 6.17 -7.36
N ASN A 279 -42.82 7.38 -7.92
CA ASN A 279 -41.60 8.14 -8.23
C ASN A 279 -40.79 8.43 -6.96
N PHE A 280 -41.50 8.79 -5.87
CA PHE A 280 -40.85 9.02 -4.58
C PHE A 280 -40.14 7.78 -4.04
N PHE A 281 -40.75 6.60 -4.08
CA PHE A 281 -40.12 5.37 -3.62
C PHE A 281 -38.93 4.95 -4.48
N SER A 282 -39.02 5.11 -5.80
CA SER A 282 -37.89 4.89 -6.71
C SER A 282 -36.72 5.85 -6.42
N PHE A 283 -37.05 7.15 -6.21
CA PHE A 283 -36.07 8.16 -5.79
C PHE A 283 -35.39 7.79 -4.47
N LEU A 284 -36.18 7.40 -3.46
CA LEU A 284 -35.66 7.00 -2.14
C LEU A 284 -34.73 5.79 -2.24
N ALA A 285 -35.09 4.79 -3.05
CA ALA A 285 -34.26 3.63 -3.29
C ALA A 285 -32.94 3.98 -4.01
N ALA A 286 -33.00 4.85 -5.05
CA ALA A 286 -31.81 5.33 -5.72
C ALA A 286 -30.85 6.06 -4.77
N MET A 287 -31.41 6.91 -3.89
CA MET A 287 -30.65 7.64 -2.89
C MET A 287 -30.00 6.69 -1.86
N MET A 288 -30.74 5.70 -1.35
CA MET A 288 -30.19 4.71 -0.43
C MET A 288 -29.08 3.87 -1.07
N LEU A 289 -29.24 3.47 -2.32
CA LEU A 289 -28.22 2.75 -3.08
C LEU A 289 -26.99 3.61 -3.39
N ALA A 290 -27.14 4.92 -3.54
CA ALA A 290 -26.06 5.87 -3.78
C ALA A 290 -25.15 6.08 -2.56
N TYR A 291 -25.61 5.77 -1.36
CA TYR A 291 -24.81 5.93 -0.14
C TYR A 291 -23.49 5.17 -0.17
N GLN A 292 -23.51 3.92 -0.62
CA GLN A 292 -22.31 3.08 -0.66
C GLN A 292 -21.26 3.55 -1.66
N PRO A 293 -21.58 3.88 -2.93
CA PRO A 293 -20.66 4.52 -3.86
C PRO A 293 -20.06 5.83 -3.33
N VAL A 294 -20.86 6.71 -2.75
CA VAL A 294 -20.38 7.99 -2.18
C VAL A 294 -19.36 7.74 -1.06
N ARG A 295 -19.65 6.82 -0.14
CA ARG A 295 -18.76 6.44 0.95
C ARG A 295 -17.45 5.85 0.43
N SER A 296 -17.51 4.97 -0.57
CA SER A 296 -16.35 4.34 -1.19
C SER A 296 -15.44 5.38 -1.86
N LEU A 297 -16.02 6.28 -2.67
CA LEU A 297 -15.28 7.36 -3.34
C LEU A 297 -14.64 8.33 -2.33
N ALA A 298 -15.31 8.66 -1.24
CA ALA A 298 -14.74 9.48 -0.16
C ALA A 298 -13.48 8.81 0.47
N GLY A 299 -13.47 7.48 0.57
CA GLY A 299 -12.34 6.70 1.08
C GLY A 299 -11.15 6.60 0.13
N LEU A 300 -11.33 6.81 -1.18
CA LEU A 300 -10.27 6.66 -2.18
C LEU A 300 -9.07 7.57 -1.94
N ASN A 301 -9.29 8.78 -1.46
CA ASN A 301 -8.20 9.72 -1.17
C ASN A 301 -7.21 9.16 -0.15
N ILE A 302 -7.69 8.40 0.84
CA ILE A 302 -6.85 7.75 1.86
C ILE A 302 -6.01 6.66 1.20
N ALA A 303 -6.64 5.79 0.39
CA ALA A 303 -5.95 4.71 -0.31
C ALA A 303 -4.88 5.25 -1.29
N ILE A 304 -5.19 6.32 -2.01
CA ILE A 304 -4.25 6.98 -2.92
C ILE A 304 -3.04 7.52 -2.17
N ASN A 305 -3.25 8.23 -1.06
CA ASN A 305 -2.15 8.79 -0.28
C ASN A 305 -1.28 7.71 0.39
N GLN A 306 -1.88 6.64 0.89
CA GLN A 306 -1.16 5.50 1.44
C GLN A 306 -0.31 4.80 0.37
N GLY A 307 -0.89 4.50 -0.79
CA GLY A 307 -0.18 3.86 -1.89
C GLY A 307 0.96 4.72 -2.46
N LEU A 308 0.75 6.03 -2.62
CA LEU A 308 1.80 6.96 -3.05
C LEU A 308 2.95 7.08 -2.03
N THR A 309 2.62 7.05 -0.74
CA THR A 309 3.62 7.07 0.33
C THR A 309 4.43 5.78 0.33
N ALA A 310 3.77 4.64 0.14
CA ALA A 310 4.42 3.35 -0.01
C ALA A 310 5.31 3.30 -1.27
N ALA A 311 4.84 3.82 -2.40
CA ALA A 311 5.62 3.90 -3.64
C ALA A 311 6.92 4.71 -3.46
N LYS A 312 6.88 5.81 -2.71
CA LYS A 312 8.08 6.62 -2.39
C LYS A 312 9.12 5.87 -1.56
N ARG A 313 8.72 4.79 -0.87
CA ARG A 313 9.64 3.94 -0.09
C ARG A 313 10.11 2.72 -0.89
N VAL A 314 9.25 2.16 -1.72
CA VAL A 314 9.52 0.94 -2.50
C VAL A 314 10.35 1.24 -3.76
N LEU A 315 9.98 2.25 -4.56
CA LEU A 315 10.64 2.53 -5.84
C LEU A 315 12.13 2.86 -5.70
N PRO A 316 12.62 3.64 -4.72
CA PRO A 316 14.07 3.87 -4.55
C PRO A 316 14.85 2.59 -4.25
N ILE A 317 14.19 1.57 -3.67
CA ILE A 317 14.85 0.27 -3.41
C ILE A 317 14.95 -0.54 -4.72
N ILE A 318 13.92 -0.48 -5.57
CA ILE A 318 13.97 -1.12 -6.89
C ILE A 318 15.05 -0.48 -7.79
N ASP A 319 15.24 0.84 -7.65
CA ASP A 319 16.18 1.63 -8.46
C ASP A 319 17.56 1.78 -7.83
N LEU A 320 17.88 0.95 -6.86
CA LEU A 320 19.20 1.02 -6.24
C LEU A 320 20.32 0.94 -7.26
N VAL A 321 21.24 1.90 -7.17
CA VAL A 321 22.49 1.91 -7.92
C VAL A 321 23.60 1.63 -6.92
N ASN A 322 24.38 0.60 -7.17
CA ASN A 322 25.51 0.21 -6.33
C ASN A 322 26.62 1.27 -6.41
N GLU A 323 27.23 1.59 -5.26
CA GLU A 323 28.40 2.45 -5.16
C GLU A 323 29.65 1.70 -5.68
N VAL A 324 29.74 0.39 -5.38
CA VAL A 324 30.82 -0.46 -5.87
C VAL A 324 30.52 -0.85 -7.31
N LYS A 325 31.23 -0.22 -8.24
CA LYS A 325 31.02 -0.46 -9.68
C LYS A 325 31.63 -1.78 -10.09
N ASP A 326 30.80 -2.68 -10.61
CA ASP A 326 31.21 -3.89 -11.30
C ASP A 326 30.97 -3.71 -12.81
N ASP A 327 32.02 -3.50 -13.56
CA ASP A 327 31.93 -3.49 -15.02
C ASP A 327 32.11 -4.92 -15.53
N LYS A 328 31.09 -5.43 -16.23
CA LYS A 328 31.15 -6.77 -16.84
C LYS A 328 32.22 -6.91 -17.86
N ASN A 329 32.77 -5.80 -18.40
CA ASN A 329 33.85 -5.79 -19.35
C ASN A 329 35.25 -5.90 -18.70
N TYR A 330 35.32 -5.82 -17.37
CA TYR A 330 36.60 -6.02 -16.68
C TYR A 330 37.07 -7.47 -16.82
N PRO A 331 38.39 -7.65 -17.03
CA PRO A 331 38.98 -8.98 -17.13
C PRO A 331 38.79 -9.79 -15.83
N ASN A 332 38.89 -11.11 -15.96
CA ASN A 332 38.88 -11.97 -14.78
C ASN A 332 40.25 -11.91 -14.11
N ILE A 333 40.25 -11.81 -12.78
CA ILE A 333 41.48 -11.90 -11.98
C ILE A 333 41.99 -13.33 -11.96
N THR A 334 43.31 -13.48 -12.07
CA THR A 334 43.98 -14.79 -11.95
C THR A 334 44.87 -14.76 -10.72
N ILE A 335 44.48 -15.50 -9.68
CA ILE A 335 45.21 -15.62 -8.41
C ILE A 335 46.11 -16.87 -8.49
N LYS A 336 47.41 -16.70 -8.28
CA LYS A 336 48.43 -17.77 -8.31
C LYS A 336 48.94 -18.08 -6.92
N GLU A 337 49.50 -17.09 -6.25
CA GLU A 337 50.12 -17.22 -4.93
C GLU A 337 49.18 -16.74 -3.79
N GLY A 338 48.31 -15.78 -4.11
CA GLY A 338 47.40 -15.17 -3.15
C GLY A 338 48.04 -14.16 -2.21
N ASN A 339 49.15 -13.54 -2.63
CA ASN A 339 49.80 -12.46 -1.89
C ASN A 339 48.94 -11.19 -1.96
N ILE A 340 48.56 -10.60 -0.81
CA ILE A 340 47.71 -9.41 -0.76
C ILE A 340 48.51 -8.23 -0.18
N PHE A 341 48.45 -7.10 -0.86
CA PHE A 341 49.13 -5.86 -0.45
C PHE A 341 48.11 -4.74 -0.32
N PHE A 342 48.09 -4.08 0.82
CA PHE A 342 47.47 -2.79 1.02
C PHE A 342 48.51 -1.70 0.86
N LYS A 343 48.30 -0.77 -0.08
CA LYS A 343 49.24 0.35 -0.34
C LYS A 343 48.58 1.67 -0.03
N ASN A 344 48.96 2.31 1.07
CA ASN A 344 48.48 3.60 1.53
C ASN A 344 46.94 3.69 1.58
N VAL A 345 46.27 2.64 2.11
CA VAL A 345 44.83 2.52 2.09
C VAL A 345 44.18 3.36 3.20
N ASP A 346 43.40 4.35 2.81
CA ASP A 346 42.46 5.04 3.67
C ASP A 346 41.08 4.47 3.51
N PHE A 347 40.33 4.33 4.61
CA PHE A 347 38.95 3.90 4.57
C PHE A 347 38.08 4.56 5.64
N ARG A 348 36.83 4.87 5.26
CA ARG A 348 35.73 5.25 6.13
C ARG A 348 34.43 4.64 5.63
N TYR A 349 33.55 4.22 6.53
CA TYR A 349 32.23 3.65 6.15
C TYR A 349 31.28 4.71 5.59
N ASP A 350 31.36 5.95 6.10
CA ASP A 350 30.60 7.10 5.56
C ASP A 350 31.53 8.31 5.39
N LYS A 351 31.22 9.19 4.44
CA LYS A 351 32.03 10.38 4.16
C LYS A 351 32.16 11.34 5.35
N SER A 352 31.17 11.32 6.26
CA SER A 352 31.14 12.16 7.47
C SER A 352 31.84 11.52 8.67
N GLU A 353 32.22 10.24 8.61
CA GLU A 353 32.82 9.51 9.75
C GLU A 353 34.35 9.62 9.78
N LYS A 354 34.91 9.35 10.95
CA LYS A 354 36.37 9.26 11.12
C LYS A 354 36.93 8.12 10.26
N LYS A 355 38.14 8.32 9.71
CA LYS A 355 38.85 7.27 8.99
C LYS A 355 39.10 6.08 9.94
N VAL A 356 38.65 4.91 9.52
CA VAL A 356 38.89 3.63 10.23
C VAL A 356 40.32 3.11 9.90
N LEU A 357 40.70 3.22 8.62
CA LEU A 357 42.07 2.97 8.19
C LEU A 357 42.69 4.28 7.76
N LYS A 358 43.95 4.51 8.15
CA LYS A 358 44.73 5.70 7.86
C LYS A 358 46.06 5.27 7.22
N SER A 359 46.20 5.47 5.94
CA SER A 359 47.38 5.12 5.15
C SER A 359 47.90 3.71 5.48
N ALA A 360 46.97 2.76 5.56
CA ALA A 360 47.29 1.39 5.99
C ALA A 360 48.20 0.75 4.91
N ASN A 361 49.33 0.24 5.35
CA ASN A 361 50.26 -0.55 4.57
C ASN A 361 50.38 -1.92 5.20
N LEU A 362 50.01 -2.97 4.48
CA LEU A 362 49.95 -4.34 5.03
C LEU A 362 50.31 -5.32 3.90
N GLU A 363 51.09 -6.32 4.23
CA GLU A 363 51.40 -7.46 3.38
C GLU A 363 50.83 -8.73 4.04
N ILE A 364 50.02 -9.48 3.31
CA ILE A 364 49.48 -10.78 3.69
C ILE A 364 50.03 -11.80 2.69
N LYS A 365 50.87 -12.70 3.16
CA LYS A 365 51.48 -13.73 2.30
C LYS A 365 50.49 -14.85 2.02
N GLY A 366 50.37 -15.20 0.75
CA GLY A 366 49.58 -16.33 0.30
C GLY A 366 50.14 -17.67 0.80
N GLY A 367 49.29 -18.66 0.86
CA GLY A 367 49.65 -20.01 1.36
C GLY A 367 49.98 -20.07 2.84
N LYS A 368 49.85 -19.00 3.60
CA LYS A 368 50.11 -18.94 5.05
C LYS A 368 48.93 -18.40 5.83
N MET A 369 48.81 -18.84 7.09
CA MET A 369 47.83 -18.28 8.01
C MET A 369 48.36 -16.95 8.58
N THR A 370 47.59 -15.86 8.37
CA THR A 370 47.88 -14.53 8.93
C THR A 370 46.84 -14.14 9.96
N ALA A 371 47.21 -13.80 11.16
CA ALA A 371 46.32 -13.33 12.22
C ALA A 371 46.35 -11.80 12.30
N LEU A 372 45.17 -11.15 12.25
CA LEU A 372 45.02 -9.73 12.53
C LEU A 372 44.71 -9.51 14.01
N VAL A 373 45.65 -8.92 14.76
CA VAL A 373 45.56 -8.71 16.22
C VAL A 373 45.47 -7.23 16.54
N GLY A 374 44.72 -6.85 17.56
CA GLY A 374 44.57 -5.46 17.98
C GLY A 374 43.30 -5.22 18.79
N LEU A 375 43.18 -4.03 19.36
CA LEU A 375 42.01 -3.60 20.15
C LEU A 375 40.72 -3.64 19.35
N SER A 376 39.57 -3.67 20.05
CA SER A 376 38.28 -3.48 19.38
C SER A 376 38.23 -2.14 18.69
N GLY A 377 37.73 -2.09 17.44
CA GLY A 377 37.71 -0.87 16.62
C GLY A 377 39.01 -0.56 15.86
N ALA A 378 40.06 -1.38 15.95
CA ALA A 378 41.33 -1.18 15.24
C ALA A 378 41.26 -1.43 13.72
N GLY A 379 40.08 -1.71 13.15
CA GLY A 379 39.91 -1.88 11.69
C GLY A 379 40.16 -3.31 11.16
N LYS A 380 40.29 -4.34 12.06
CA LYS A 380 40.53 -5.74 11.64
C LYS A 380 39.46 -6.28 10.69
N SER A 381 38.19 -6.16 11.06
CA SER A 381 37.06 -6.58 10.23
C SER A 381 36.95 -5.75 8.93
N THR A 382 37.37 -4.48 8.99
CA THR A 382 37.40 -3.60 7.82
C THR A 382 38.41 -4.09 6.78
N ILE A 383 39.59 -4.54 7.21
CA ILE A 383 40.60 -5.13 6.31
C ILE A 383 40.01 -6.37 5.62
N LEU A 384 39.34 -7.25 6.38
CA LEU A 384 38.69 -8.45 5.83
C LEU A 384 37.57 -8.11 4.85
N ASN A 385 36.78 -7.05 5.10
CA ASN A 385 35.69 -6.63 4.23
C ASN A 385 36.18 -5.96 2.93
N LEU A 386 37.38 -5.38 2.93
CA LEU A 386 37.95 -4.73 1.76
C LEU A 386 38.54 -5.73 0.75
N ILE A 387 39.01 -6.89 1.18
CA ILE A 387 39.61 -7.92 0.33
C ILE A 387 38.60 -8.46 -0.70
N PRO A 388 37.36 -8.91 -0.31
CA PRO A 388 36.34 -9.34 -1.26
C PRO A 388 35.61 -8.17 -1.94
N ARG A 389 36.11 -6.95 -1.75
CA ARG A 389 35.55 -5.72 -2.31
C ARG A 389 34.07 -5.54 -1.96
N PHE A 390 33.69 -5.74 -0.66
CA PHE A 390 32.39 -5.33 -0.15
C PHE A 390 32.27 -3.82 -0.06
N TYR A 391 33.41 -3.15 0.07
CA TYR A 391 33.57 -1.71 0.07
C TYR A 391 34.80 -1.35 -0.77
N ASP A 392 34.78 -0.19 -1.41
CA ASP A 392 35.95 0.39 -2.05
C ASP A 392 36.69 1.32 -1.06
N PRO A 393 38.03 1.31 -1.02
CA PRO A 393 38.82 2.21 -0.20
C PRO A 393 38.58 3.67 -0.61
N SER A 394 38.69 4.60 0.37
CA SER A 394 38.56 6.04 0.12
C SER A 394 39.75 6.57 -0.69
N SER A 395 40.95 6.00 -0.47
CA SER A 395 42.17 6.24 -1.24
C SER A 395 43.15 5.07 -1.05
N GLY A 396 44.19 4.98 -1.86
CA GLY A 396 45.13 3.87 -1.87
C GLY A 396 44.66 2.73 -2.79
N LYS A 397 45.38 1.60 -2.76
CA LYS A 397 45.10 0.44 -3.61
C LYS A 397 45.26 -0.85 -2.81
N ILE A 398 44.43 -1.83 -3.16
CA ILE A 398 44.57 -3.21 -2.70
C ILE A 398 44.94 -4.06 -3.89
N ILE A 399 45.98 -4.85 -3.76
CA ILE A 399 46.62 -5.59 -4.83
C ILE A 399 46.69 -7.06 -4.42
N ILE A 400 46.31 -7.96 -5.32
CA ILE A 400 46.47 -9.41 -5.16
C ILE A 400 47.34 -9.90 -6.32
N ASP A 401 48.48 -10.56 -6.00
CA ASP A 401 49.45 -11.08 -6.97
C ASP A 401 49.82 -10.02 -8.07
N ASN A 402 50.17 -8.81 -7.63
CA ASN A 402 50.48 -7.65 -8.49
C ASN A 402 49.30 -7.09 -9.30
N GLN A 403 48.07 -7.56 -9.10
CA GLN A 403 46.87 -7.12 -9.79
C GLN A 403 45.99 -6.28 -8.84
N SER A 404 45.66 -5.04 -9.25
CA SER A 404 44.74 -4.18 -8.44
C SER A 404 43.32 -4.71 -8.52
N ILE A 405 42.69 -5.00 -7.37
CA ILE A 405 41.32 -5.57 -7.31
C ILE A 405 40.26 -4.68 -7.94
N HIS A 406 40.53 -3.39 -8.15
CA HIS A 406 39.61 -2.44 -8.80
C HIS A 406 39.50 -2.62 -10.31
N ASP A 407 40.52 -3.21 -10.94
CA ASP A 407 40.64 -3.30 -12.39
C ASP A 407 40.06 -4.63 -12.92
N PHE A 408 39.46 -5.44 -12.03
CA PHE A 408 38.96 -6.77 -12.36
C PHE A 408 37.50 -6.96 -12.00
N ASN A 409 36.87 -7.93 -12.64
CA ASN A 409 35.48 -8.33 -12.39
C ASN A 409 35.33 -8.86 -10.97
N ILE A 410 34.34 -8.31 -10.23
CA ILE A 410 34.10 -8.65 -8.82
C ILE A 410 33.72 -10.14 -8.64
N ASN A 411 32.94 -10.69 -9.58
CA ASN A 411 32.53 -12.08 -9.48
C ASN A 411 33.74 -13.02 -9.64
N SER A 412 34.72 -12.68 -10.49
CA SER A 412 35.95 -13.45 -10.63
C SER A 412 36.84 -13.34 -9.40
N LEU A 413 36.88 -12.17 -8.74
CA LEU A 413 37.59 -11.98 -7.49
C LEU A 413 36.98 -12.84 -6.39
N ARG A 414 35.64 -12.74 -6.19
CA ARG A 414 34.93 -13.46 -5.12
C ARG A 414 34.88 -14.98 -5.29
N LYS A 415 35.03 -15.50 -6.50
CA LYS A 415 35.17 -16.95 -6.76
C LYS A 415 36.45 -17.55 -6.21
N ASN A 416 37.49 -16.73 -5.98
CA ASN A 416 38.79 -17.15 -5.51
C ASN A 416 38.99 -16.93 -4.00
N ILE A 417 37.97 -16.41 -3.30
CA ILE A 417 37.94 -16.18 -1.86
C ILE A 417 36.91 -17.13 -1.22
#